data_43c71a1d88df5a168eb2eae8841e0c25
#
_entry.id   43c71a1d88df5a168eb2eae8841e0c25
#
_cell.length_a   1.000
_cell.length_b   1.000
_cell.length_c   1.000
_cell.angle_alpha   90.00
_cell.angle_beta   90.00
_cell.angle_gamma   90.00
#
_symmetry.space_group_name_H-M   'P 1'
#
loop_
_entity.id
_entity.type
_entity.pdbx_description
1 polymer ?
#
loop_
_entity_poly.entity_id
_entity_poly.type
_entity_poly.pdbx_seq_one_letter_code
_entity_poly.pdbx_strand_id
1 'polypeptide(L)'
;MKALITGITGQDGSYLAELLLSKGYEVHGIVRRISQPNLSNIDAIHDNPSLTLHTGDMTDGSSLFRIVEHVQPDEIYNLAAMSQVRDSYDHPEVTQDINAGGLLRIMESCRTLGLRAKIYQACSSEMFGRVQETPQTETTPFYPRSPYGASKIAAFNLARVWREAYGTRVYCGILFNHESPRRGSAFLSRKVCIAVAEIATGRRDKLVLGNLSAKRDWGYAPEYVEWIWRIMQYLVPDDFVIATGETHSVKEFVAAAFLCAGIPDWRRYVEYDRDLTRPAEVDLLCGDASKSRRVLGFEPKVKFAELVKIMVDAELRKLSPLSVPSGHSDDRRYLYTFPEAKLITVKQDCTLGAHYHKRKTELFMLSEGCGTLVLEAEEILMEIGKIYTVNPGTLHTFKLQAGSVLVGLNSTVYDPSDDYKVEFTK
;
A
#
# COMPACT_ATOMS: atom_id res chain seq x y z
N MET A 1 -16.66 -11.10 14.95
CA MET A 1 -16.77 -11.79 13.65
C MET A 1 -15.38 -12.27 13.26
N LYS A 2 -15.30 -13.47 12.66
CA LYS A 2 -14.05 -14.05 12.16
C LYS A 2 -13.93 -13.87 10.65
N ALA A 3 -12.84 -13.28 10.21
CA ALA A 3 -12.54 -13.09 8.81
C ALA A 3 -11.31 -13.93 8.40
N LEU A 4 -11.41 -14.68 7.30
CA LEU A 4 -10.30 -15.41 6.69
C LEU A 4 -9.87 -14.70 5.40
N ILE A 5 -8.61 -14.29 5.31
CA ILE A 5 -8.04 -13.58 4.16
C ILE A 5 -7.00 -14.46 3.47
N THR A 6 -7.22 -14.83 2.22
CA THR A 6 -6.17 -15.40 1.38
C THR A 6 -5.36 -14.27 0.75
N GLY A 7 -4.03 -14.43 0.66
CA GLY A 7 -3.17 -13.37 0.12
C GLY A 7 -3.01 -12.15 1.04
N ILE A 8 -3.09 -12.34 2.35
CA ILE A 8 -3.02 -11.29 3.38
C ILE A 8 -1.75 -10.42 3.28
N THR A 9 -0.63 -10.95 2.81
CA THR A 9 0.63 -10.22 2.64
C THR A 9 0.71 -9.39 1.35
N GLY A 10 -0.29 -9.51 0.47
CA GLY A 10 -0.43 -8.69 -0.73
C GLY A 10 -0.86 -7.26 -0.42
N GLN A 11 -0.93 -6.41 -1.46
CA GLN A 11 -1.42 -5.04 -1.32
C GLN A 11 -2.79 -4.99 -0.64
N ASP A 12 -3.80 -5.59 -1.28
CA ASP A 12 -5.19 -5.49 -0.83
C ASP A 12 -5.42 -6.25 0.47
N GLY A 13 -4.80 -7.44 0.59
CA GLY A 13 -4.91 -8.27 1.79
C GLY A 13 -4.39 -7.57 3.04
N SER A 14 -3.29 -6.83 2.94
CA SER A 14 -2.69 -6.12 4.08
C SER A 14 -3.53 -4.92 4.52
N TYR A 15 -4.03 -4.10 3.58
CA TYR A 15 -4.95 -3.01 3.91
C TYR A 15 -6.29 -3.52 4.43
N LEU A 16 -6.80 -4.63 3.88
CA LEU A 16 -8.03 -5.24 4.38
C LEU A 16 -7.86 -5.77 5.81
N ALA A 17 -6.73 -6.41 6.11
CA ALA A 17 -6.44 -6.86 7.47
C ALA A 17 -6.43 -5.70 8.47
N GLU A 18 -5.76 -4.58 8.15
CA GLU A 18 -5.79 -3.36 8.96
C GLU A 18 -7.21 -2.82 9.16
N LEU A 19 -7.98 -2.74 8.08
CA LEU A 19 -9.37 -2.28 8.13
C LEU A 19 -10.24 -3.18 9.02
N LEU A 20 -10.17 -4.50 8.85
CA LEU A 20 -10.97 -5.45 9.63
C LEU A 20 -10.59 -5.45 11.10
N LEU A 21 -9.29 -5.40 11.42
CA LEU A 21 -8.83 -5.25 12.81
C LEU A 21 -9.37 -3.96 13.44
N SER A 22 -9.34 -2.83 12.71
CA SER A 22 -9.91 -1.57 13.19
C SER A 22 -11.42 -1.62 13.45
N LYS A 23 -12.12 -2.53 12.76
CA LYS A 23 -13.56 -2.79 12.94
C LYS A 23 -13.85 -3.86 14.00
N GLY A 24 -12.82 -4.37 14.69
CA GLY A 24 -12.97 -5.36 15.77
C GLY A 24 -13.18 -6.80 15.31
N TYR A 25 -12.75 -7.15 14.11
CA TYR A 25 -12.73 -8.53 13.64
C TYR A 25 -11.57 -9.31 14.25
N GLU A 26 -11.76 -10.60 14.46
CA GLU A 26 -10.70 -11.59 14.57
C GLU A 26 -10.27 -11.97 13.15
N VAL A 27 -9.02 -11.65 12.79
CA VAL A 27 -8.50 -11.78 11.43
C VAL A 27 -7.58 -12.99 11.32
N HIS A 28 -7.86 -13.87 10.39
CA HIS A 28 -7.02 -15.02 10.04
C HIS A 28 -6.48 -14.83 8.64
N GLY A 29 -5.15 -14.94 8.47
CA GLY A 29 -4.50 -14.77 7.19
C GLY A 29 -3.87 -16.07 6.68
N ILE A 30 -4.05 -16.40 5.40
CA ILE A 30 -3.32 -17.50 4.77
C ILE A 30 -2.05 -16.97 4.13
N VAL A 31 -0.90 -17.54 4.51
CA VAL A 31 0.41 -17.27 3.95
C VAL A 31 1.01 -18.54 3.37
N ARG A 32 1.73 -18.44 2.25
CA ARG A 32 2.42 -19.59 1.66
C ARG A 32 3.68 -19.93 2.44
N ARG A 33 3.99 -21.21 2.51
CA ARG A 33 5.28 -21.67 3.04
C ARG A 33 6.39 -21.39 2.00
N ILE A 34 7.21 -20.42 2.30
CA ILE A 34 8.42 -20.07 1.53
C ILE A 34 9.60 -19.93 2.47
N SER A 35 10.84 -20.03 1.94
CA SER A 35 12.06 -19.99 2.76
C SER A 35 12.25 -18.65 3.49
N GLN A 36 11.79 -17.56 2.89
CA GLN A 36 11.84 -16.21 3.47
C GLN A 36 10.51 -15.51 3.24
N PRO A 37 9.56 -15.60 4.19
CA PRO A 37 8.28 -14.94 4.09
C PRO A 37 8.44 -13.42 3.99
N ASN A 38 7.80 -12.80 2.97
CA ASN A 38 7.72 -11.35 2.91
C ASN A 38 6.48 -10.89 3.67
N LEU A 39 6.66 -10.45 4.90
CA LEU A 39 5.61 -9.94 5.80
C LEU A 39 5.58 -8.41 5.88
N SER A 40 6.44 -7.70 5.12
CA SER A 40 6.62 -6.25 5.23
C SER A 40 5.33 -5.44 5.12
N ASN A 41 4.34 -5.90 4.35
CA ASN A 41 3.05 -5.21 4.22
C ASN A 41 2.15 -5.35 5.46
N ILE A 42 2.39 -6.33 6.32
CA ILE A 42 1.62 -6.58 7.55
C ILE A 42 2.45 -6.38 8.82
N ASP A 43 3.66 -5.86 8.72
CA ASP A 43 4.59 -5.66 9.83
C ASP A 43 3.96 -4.82 10.95
N ALA A 44 3.24 -3.76 10.61
CA ALA A 44 2.58 -2.88 11.56
C ALA A 44 1.44 -3.56 12.39
N ILE A 45 0.93 -4.69 11.91
CA ILE A 45 -0.18 -5.42 12.56
C ILE A 45 0.21 -6.84 12.98
N HIS A 46 1.46 -7.26 12.72
CA HIS A 46 1.91 -8.63 12.92
C HIS A 46 1.73 -9.11 14.37
N ASP A 47 1.98 -8.23 15.34
CA ASP A 47 1.87 -8.55 16.77
C ASP A 47 0.47 -8.27 17.36
N ASN A 48 -0.53 -7.97 16.51
CA ASN A 48 -1.89 -7.74 16.99
C ASN A 48 -2.51 -9.06 17.50
N PRO A 49 -2.99 -9.13 18.73
CA PRO A 49 -3.54 -10.37 19.32
C PRO A 49 -4.77 -10.91 18.59
N SER A 50 -5.45 -10.08 17.79
CA SER A 50 -6.59 -10.46 16.96
C SER A 50 -6.19 -10.90 15.54
N LEU A 51 -4.89 -11.01 15.23
CA LEU A 51 -4.38 -11.52 13.97
C LEU A 51 -3.72 -12.89 14.15
N THR A 52 -4.16 -13.88 13.37
CA THR A 52 -3.54 -15.21 13.33
C THR A 52 -3.16 -15.58 11.90
N LEU A 53 -1.92 -16.00 11.69
CA LEU A 53 -1.44 -16.44 10.37
C LEU A 53 -1.43 -17.97 10.28
N HIS A 54 -1.96 -18.50 9.17
CA HIS A 54 -1.99 -19.93 8.86
C HIS A 54 -1.15 -20.22 7.62
N THR A 55 -0.38 -21.30 7.64
CA THR A 55 0.34 -21.77 6.45
C THR A 55 -0.59 -22.60 5.57
N GLY A 56 -0.79 -22.16 4.32
CA GLY A 56 -1.61 -22.85 3.33
C GLY A 56 -1.29 -22.42 1.91
N ASP A 57 -1.73 -23.18 0.92
CA ASP A 57 -1.54 -22.88 -0.50
C ASP A 57 -2.86 -23.04 -1.25
N MET A 58 -3.13 -22.13 -2.21
CA MET A 58 -4.35 -22.18 -3.03
C MET A 58 -4.43 -23.43 -3.92
N THR A 59 -3.31 -24.09 -4.16
CA THR A 59 -3.22 -25.35 -4.91
C THR A 59 -3.40 -26.60 -4.04
N ASP A 60 -3.33 -26.47 -2.71
CA ASP A 60 -3.49 -27.57 -1.75
C ASP A 60 -4.86 -27.52 -1.05
N GLY A 61 -5.83 -28.28 -1.62
CA GLY A 61 -7.21 -28.38 -1.08
C GLY A 61 -7.25 -28.90 0.36
N SER A 62 -6.35 -29.79 0.75
CA SER A 62 -6.34 -30.33 2.11
C SER A 62 -5.84 -29.32 3.14
N SER A 63 -4.88 -28.46 2.80
CA SER A 63 -4.47 -27.37 3.68
C SER A 63 -5.59 -26.34 3.85
N LEU A 64 -6.24 -25.95 2.76
CA LEU A 64 -7.36 -25.01 2.79
C LEU A 64 -8.53 -25.55 3.60
N PHE A 65 -8.89 -26.83 3.40
CA PHE A 65 -9.96 -27.48 4.16
C PHE A 65 -9.70 -27.43 5.67
N ARG A 66 -8.51 -27.86 6.13
CA ARG A 66 -8.13 -27.81 7.55
C ARG A 66 -8.16 -26.40 8.13
N ILE A 67 -7.74 -25.40 7.36
CA ILE A 67 -7.77 -24.00 7.83
C ILE A 67 -9.21 -23.53 7.97
N VAL A 68 -10.08 -23.77 6.97
CA VAL A 68 -11.50 -23.39 7.02
C VAL A 68 -12.23 -24.12 8.15
N GLU A 69 -11.94 -25.42 8.35
CA GLU A 69 -12.48 -26.22 9.44
C GLU A 69 -12.06 -25.68 10.83
N HIS A 70 -10.78 -25.33 10.99
CA HIS A 70 -10.26 -24.82 12.24
C HIS A 70 -10.78 -23.41 12.57
N VAL A 71 -10.79 -22.52 11.59
CA VAL A 71 -11.17 -21.11 11.78
C VAL A 71 -12.67 -20.92 11.91
N GLN A 72 -13.47 -21.69 11.17
CA GLN A 72 -14.93 -21.52 11.07
C GLN A 72 -15.30 -20.06 10.79
N PRO A 73 -14.84 -19.46 9.64
CA PRO A 73 -14.98 -18.05 9.38
C PRO A 73 -16.43 -17.64 9.10
N ASP A 74 -16.79 -16.42 9.54
CA ASP A 74 -18.04 -15.75 9.13
C ASP A 74 -17.92 -15.16 7.73
N GLU A 75 -16.73 -14.66 7.40
CA GLU A 75 -16.40 -14.02 6.12
C GLU A 75 -15.05 -14.53 5.58
N ILE A 76 -15.00 -14.82 4.29
CA ILE A 76 -13.78 -15.23 3.58
C ILE A 76 -13.50 -14.22 2.47
N TYR A 77 -12.32 -13.65 2.46
CA TYR A 77 -11.87 -12.72 1.43
C TYR A 77 -10.80 -13.41 0.56
N ASN A 78 -11.21 -13.88 -0.62
CA ASN A 78 -10.32 -14.58 -1.55
C ASN A 78 -9.59 -13.58 -2.44
N LEU A 79 -8.40 -13.13 -1.98
CA LEU A 79 -7.55 -12.14 -2.65
C LEU A 79 -6.28 -12.76 -3.23
N ALA A 80 -5.91 -13.98 -2.81
CA ALA A 80 -4.74 -14.67 -3.34
C ALA A 80 -4.90 -14.96 -4.84
N ALA A 81 -3.90 -14.59 -5.62
CA ALA A 81 -3.89 -14.81 -7.06
C ALA A 81 -2.47 -14.79 -7.64
N MET A 82 -2.28 -15.47 -8.77
CA MET A 82 -1.26 -15.12 -9.74
C MET A 82 -1.77 -13.90 -10.49
N SER A 83 -1.40 -12.68 -10.04
CA SER A 83 -2.04 -11.43 -10.48
C SER A 83 -1.26 -10.67 -11.55
N GLN A 84 -0.02 -11.07 -11.84
CA GLN A 84 0.78 -10.42 -12.88
C GLN A 84 0.41 -10.97 -14.25
N VAL A 85 -0.18 -10.11 -15.09
CA VAL A 85 -0.72 -10.52 -16.39
C VAL A 85 0.37 -11.09 -17.31
N ARG A 86 1.58 -10.51 -17.31
CA ARG A 86 2.69 -10.99 -18.13
C ARG A 86 3.10 -12.41 -17.78
N ASP A 87 3.27 -12.69 -16.49
CA ASP A 87 3.69 -14.01 -16.00
C ASP A 87 2.67 -15.11 -16.32
N SER A 88 1.39 -14.74 -16.47
CA SER A 88 0.35 -15.71 -16.80
C SER A 88 0.52 -16.37 -18.18
N TYR A 89 1.23 -15.71 -19.11
CA TYR A 89 1.53 -16.31 -20.41
C TYR A 89 2.60 -17.41 -20.29
N ASP A 90 3.52 -17.26 -19.37
CA ASP A 90 4.60 -18.22 -19.14
C ASP A 90 4.16 -19.35 -18.20
N HIS A 91 3.13 -19.09 -17.36
CA HIS A 91 2.61 -20.03 -16.34
C HIS A 91 1.08 -20.16 -16.38
N PRO A 92 0.45 -20.54 -17.51
CA PRO A 92 -1.01 -20.53 -17.64
C PRO A 92 -1.73 -21.55 -16.76
N GLU A 93 -1.18 -22.76 -16.58
CA GLU A 93 -1.79 -23.81 -15.78
C GLU A 93 -1.84 -23.43 -14.30
N VAL A 94 -0.72 -23.01 -13.72
CA VAL A 94 -0.66 -22.62 -12.32
C VAL A 94 -1.49 -21.35 -12.06
N THR A 95 -1.58 -20.45 -13.05
CA THR A 95 -2.46 -19.28 -12.99
C THR A 95 -3.92 -19.71 -12.89
N GLN A 96 -4.35 -20.67 -13.72
CA GLN A 96 -5.71 -21.21 -13.69
C GLN A 96 -5.99 -21.93 -12.36
N ASP A 97 -5.08 -22.77 -11.91
CA ASP A 97 -5.24 -23.57 -10.69
C ASP A 97 -5.32 -22.70 -9.43
N ILE A 98 -4.48 -21.68 -9.31
CA ILE A 98 -4.53 -20.74 -8.18
C ILE A 98 -5.79 -19.89 -8.24
N ASN A 99 -6.09 -19.24 -9.38
CA ASN A 99 -7.10 -18.20 -9.46
C ASN A 99 -8.53 -18.75 -9.47
N ALA A 100 -8.78 -19.85 -10.18
CA ALA A 100 -10.10 -20.48 -10.26
C ALA A 100 -10.19 -21.74 -9.39
N GLY A 101 -9.20 -22.62 -9.45
CA GLY A 101 -9.15 -23.83 -8.61
C GLY A 101 -9.11 -23.51 -7.12
N GLY A 102 -8.35 -22.50 -6.73
CA GLY A 102 -8.28 -22.05 -5.34
C GLY A 102 -9.63 -21.60 -4.79
N LEU A 103 -10.40 -20.80 -5.54
CA LEU A 103 -11.77 -20.42 -5.17
C LEU A 103 -12.66 -21.67 -5.02
N LEU A 104 -12.61 -22.58 -6.00
CA LEU A 104 -13.37 -23.82 -5.97
C LEU A 104 -13.09 -24.62 -4.68
N ARG A 105 -11.81 -24.77 -4.29
CA ARG A 105 -11.41 -25.49 -3.06
C ARG A 105 -11.98 -24.83 -1.81
N ILE A 106 -12.00 -23.51 -1.74
CA ILE A 106 -12.59 -22.75 -0.61
C ILE A 106 -14.11 -23.01 -0.55
N MET A 107 -14.82 -22.84 -1.68
CA MET A 107 -16.26 -23.01 -1.73
C MET A 107 -16.68 -24.46 -1.39
N GLU A 108 -15.93 -25.45 -1.89
CA GLU A 108 -16.17 -26.88 -1.55
C GLU A 108 -15.86 -27.18 -0.09
N SER A 109 -14.82 -26.58 0.49
CA SER A 109 -14.55 -26.69 1.92
C SER A 109 -15.73 -26.18 2.75
N CYS A 110 -16.23 -24.98 2.45
CA CYS A 110 -17.41 -24.44 3.13
C CYS A 110 -18.65 -25.31 2.95
N ARG A 111 -18.91 -25.80 1.73
CA ARG A 111 -20.05 -26.65 1.42
C ARG A 111 -19.97 -27.98 2.18
N THR A 112 -18.82 -28.63 2.18
CA THR A 112 -18.61 -29.93 2.87
C THR A 112 -18.74 -29.80 4.38
N LEU A 113 -18.29 -28.68 4.95
CA LEU A 113 -18.41 -28.39 6.40
C LEU A 113 -19.77 -27.81 6.80
N GLY A 114 -20.68 -27.58 5.85
CA GLY A 114 -22.00 -26.98 6.12
C GLY A 114 -21.92 -25.52 6.57
N LEU A 115 -20.82 -24.81 6.30
CA LEU A 115 -20.61 -23.43 6.70
C LEU A 115 -21.42 -22.46 5.84
N ARG A 116 -22.00 -21.45 6.49
CA ARG A 116 -22.73 -20.36 5.84
C ARG A 116 -21.88 -19.07 5.75
N ALA A 117 -20.56 -19.20 5.60
CA ALA A 117 -19.67 -18.06 5.42
C ALA A 117 -20.06 -17.24 4.19
N LYS A 118 -19.90 -15.92 4.28
CA LYS A 118 -19.89 -15.06 3.10
C LYS A 118 -18.51 -15.17 2.44
N ILE A 119 -18.46 -15.21 1.12
CA ILE A 119 -17.21 -15.34 0.36
C ILE A 119 -17.09 -14.16 -0.60
N TYR A 120 -16.05 -13.37 -0.48
CA TYR A 120 -15.66 -12.36 -1.47
C TYR A 120 -14.69 -12.98 -2.46
N GLN A 121 -14.97 -12.83 -3.75
CA GLN A 121 -14.07 -13.20 -4.84
C GLN A 121 -13.53 -11.95 -5.52
N ALA A 122 -12.22 -11.75 -5.48
CA ALA A 122 -11.54 -10.71 -6.24
C ALA A 122 -11.51 -11.09 -7.74
N CYS A 123 -12.34 -10.45 -8.52
CA CYS A 123 -12.32 -10.47 -9.98
C CYS A 123 -11.48 -9.31 -10.53
N SER A 124 -11.44 -9.11 -11.86
CA SER A 124 -10.55 -8.14 -12.49
C SER A 124 -11.15 -7.54 -13.76
N SER A 125 -10.86 -6.28 -14.01
CA SER A 125 -11.17 -5.63 -15.29
C SER A 125 -10.47 -6.26 -16.50
N GLU A 126 -9.38 -7.02 -16.29
CA GLU A 126 -8.72 -7.81 -17.36
C GLU A 126 -9.63 -8.92 -17.94
N MET A 127 -10.76 -9.23 -17.28
CA MET A 127 -11.80 -10.11 -17.84
C MET A 127 -12.46 -9.49 -19.09
N PHE A 128 -12.61 -8.17 -19.13
CA PHE A 128 -13.18 -7.47 -20.29
C PHE A 128 -12.26 -7.53 -21.51
N GLY A 129 -10.94 -7.50 -21.32
CA GLY A 129 -9.93 -7.74 -22.34
C GLY A 129 -10.10 -6.88 -23.60
N ARG A 130 -10.54 -7.49 -24.73
CA ARG A 130 -10.97 -6.74 -25.91
C ARG A 130 -12.36 -6.17 -25.67
N VAL A 131 -12.36 -4.97 -25.14
CA VAL A 131 -13.55 -4.28 -24.65
C VAL A 131 -14.66 -4.23 -25.72
N GLN A 132 -15.87 -4.63 -25.34
CA GLN A 132 -17.04 -4.64 -26.21
C GLN A 132 -17.89 -3.38 -26.04
N GLU A 133 -17.87 -2.77 -24.85
CA GLU A 133 -18.60 -1.57 -24.47
C GLU A 133 -17.74 -0.70 -23.56
N THR A 134 -17.93 0.62 -23.60
CA THR A 134 -17.24 1.58 -22.74
C THR A 134 -18.21 2.65 -22.24
N PRO A 135 -18.28 2.93 -20.93
CA PRO A 135 -17.56 2.24 -19.84
C PRO A 135 -18.09 0.82 -19.58
N GLN A 136 -17.25 -0.02 -18.92
CA GLN A 136 -17.61 -1.41 -18.61
C GLN A 136 -18.45 -1.47 -17.34
N THR A 137 -19.53 -2.26 -17.39
CA THR A 137 -20.46 -2.54 -16.28
C THR A 137 -20.40 -4.02 -15.88
N GLU A 138 -21.19 -4.42 -14.90
CA GLU A 138 -21.35 -5.82 -14.47
C GLU A 138 -21.98 -6.72 -15.55
N THR A 139 -22.61 -6.15 -16.57
CA THR A 139 -23.27 -6.87 -17.67
C THR A 139 -22.51 -6.80 -18.99
N THR A 140 -21.43 -6.03 -19.07
CA THR A 140 -20.58 -5.95 -20.26
C THR A 140 -19.97 -7.33 -20.56
N PRO A 141 -20.06 -7.84 -21.82
CA PRO A 141 -19.50 -9.12 -22.18
C PRO A 141 -17.98 -9.20 -21.99
N PHE A 142 -17.50 -10.33 -21.48
CA PHE A 142 -16.08 -10.58 -21.32
C PHE A 142 -15.43 -11.09 -22.60
N TYR A 143 -14.22 -10.61 -22.90
CA TYR A 143 -13.38 -11.09 -24.01
C TYR A 143 -11.90 -11.06 -23.59
N PRO A 144 -11.43 -12.04 -22.76
CA PRO A 144 -10.11 -11.96 -22.16
C PRO A 144 -8.98 -11.96 -23.20
N ARG A 145 -7.89 -11.28 -22.87
CA ARG A 145 -6.70 -11.18 -23.70
C ARG A 145 -5.46 -11.82 -23.07
N SER A 146 -5.65 -12.52 -21.94
CA SER A 146 -4.56 -13.19 -21.22
C SER A 146 -5.07 -14.43 -20.49
N PRO A 147 -4.19 -15.42 -20.20
CA PRO A 147 -4.53 -16.53 -19.31
C PRO A 147 -5.01 -16.08 -17.94
N TYR A 148 -4.46 -14.97 -17.42
CA TYR A 148 -4.95 -14.34 -16.18
C TYR A 148 -6.41 -13.90 -16.31
N GLY A 149 -6.76 -13.14 -17.34
CA GLY A 149 -8.15 -12.73 -17.59
C GLY A 149 -9.09 -13.92 -17.72
N ALA A 150 -8.68 -14.96 -18.45
CA ALA A 150 -9.44 -16.20 -18.60
C ALA A 150 -9.64 -16.92 -17.27
N SER A 151 -8.62 -17.01 -16.42
CA SER A 151 -8.72 -17.62 -15.09
C SER A 151 -9.66 -16.87 -14.15
N LYS A 152 -9.69 -15.53 -14.25
CA LYS A 152 -10.63 -14.69 -13.47
C LYS A 152 -12.07 -14.84 -13.95
N ILE A 153 -12.31 -15.05 -15.26
CA ILE A 153 -13.65 -15.39 -15.80
C ILE A 153 -14.10 -16.77 -15.31
N ALA A 154 -13.21 -17.75 -15.28
CA ALA A 154 -13.52 -19.06 -14.74
C ALA A 154 -13.93 -18.97 -13.26
N ALA A 155 -13.19 -18.24 -12.43
CA ALA A 155 -13.53 -18.00 -11.03
C ALA A 155 -14.89 -17.28 -10.88
N PHE A 156 -15.13 -16.24 -11.69
CA PHE A 156 -16.39 -15.49 -11.70
C PHE A 156 -17.59 -16.38 -12.03
N ASN A 157 -17.50 -17.23 -13.06
CA ASN A 157 -18.56 -18.14 -13.42
C ASN A 157 -18.78 -19.24 -12.37
N LEU A 158 -17.71 -19.77 -11.76
CA LEU A 158 -17.82 -20.68 -10.63
C LEU A 158 -18.59 -20.04 -9.46
N ALA A 159 -18.26 -18.80 -9.12
CA ALA A 159 -18.96 -18.04 -8.07
C ALA A 159 -20.47 -17.94 -8.36
N ARG A 160 -20.85 -17.64 -9.61
CA ARG A 160 -22.25 -17.60 -10.04
C ARG A 160 -22.95 -18.96 -9.93
N VAL A 161 -22.31 -20.01 -10.43
CA VAL A 161 -22.87 -21.37 -10.34
C VAL A 161 -23.10 -21.78 -8.89
N TRP A 162 -22.13 -21.52 -8.00
CA TRP A 162 -22.28 -21.85 -6.56
C TRP A 162 -23.39 -21.02 -5.89
N ARG A 163 -23.55 -19.77 -6.28
CA ARG A 163 -24.61 -18.89 -5.81
C ARG A 163 -25.98 -19.43 -6.21
N GLU A 164 -26.15 -19.83 -7.46
CA GLU A 164 -27.41 -20.30 -8.02
C GLU A 164 -27.75 -21.73 -7.64
N ALA A 165 -26.78 -22.65 -7.71
CA ALA A 165 -27.02 -24.09 -7.48
C ALA A 165 -27.06 -24.48 -5.99
N TYR A 166 -26.24 -23.82 -5.15
CA TYR A 166 -26.07 -24.21 -3.75
C TYR A 166 -26.47 -23.12 -2.75
N GLY A 167 -26.89 -21.96 -3.19
CA GLY A 167 -27.22 -20.83 -2.32
C GLY A 167 -26.00 -20.27 -1.56
N THR A 168 -24.78 -20.54 -2.03
CA THR A 168 -23.56 -20.06 -1.41
C THR A 168 -23.49 -18.53 -1.53
N ARG A 169 -23.18 -17.85 -0.42
CA ARG A 169 -23.13 -16.39 -0.40
C ARG A 169 -21.81 -15.87 -0.96
N VAL A 170 -21.64 -15.94 -2.29
CA VAL A 170 -20.44 -15.46 -2.99
C VAL A 170 -20.70 -14.10 -3.62
N TYR A 171 -19.84 -13.13 -3.31
CA TYR A 171 -19.86 -11.76 -3.81
C TYR A 171 -18.64 -11.56 -4.71
N CYS A 172 -18.83 -10.99 -5.90
CA CYS A 172 -17.73 -10.73 -6.83
C CYS A 172 -17.47 -9.22 -6.96
N GLY A 173 -16.24 -8.79 -6.71
CA GLY A 173 -15.79 -7.43 -7.04
C GLY A 173 -14.98 -7.45 -8.33
N ILE A 174 -15.46 -6.78 -9.38
CA ILE A 174 -14.74 -6.58 -10.64
C ILE A 174 -13.87 -5.34 -10.50
N LEU A 175 -12.65 -5.56 -9.99
CA LEU A 175 -11.72 -4.50 -9.65
C LEU A 175 -11.02 -3.96 -10.90
N PHE A 176 -11.07 -2.65 -11.08
CA PHE A 176 -10.18 -1.94 -12.00
C PHE A 176 -8.81 -1.72 -11.35
N ASN A 177 -7.85 -1.18 -12.07
CA ASN A 177 -6.52 -1.01 -11.55
C ASN A 177 -6.55 -0.14 -10.27
N HIS A 178 -5.90 -0.59 -9.22
CA HIS A 178 -5.81 0.14 -7.97
C HIS A 178 -4.43 -0.04 -7.36
N GLU A 179 -3.87 1.07 -6.95
CA GLU A 179 -2.46 1.21 -6.70
C GLU A 179 -2.20 1.78 -5.30
N SER A 180 -1.03 1.51 -4.78
CA SER A 180 -0.54 2.07 -3.52
C SER A 180 0.95 1.88 -3.37
N PRO A 181 1.58 2.45 -2.31
CA PRO A 181 2.96 2.14 -1.95
C PRO A 181 3.24 0.66 -1.64
N ARG A 182 2.19 -0.17 -1.43
CA ARG A 182 2.31 -1.64 -1.21
C ARG A 182 2.15 -2.46 -2.49
N ARG A 183 1.94 -1.83 -3.63
CA ARG A 183 1.85 -2.55 -4.93
C ARG A 183 3.14 -3.32 -5.18
N GLY A 184 3.06 -4.51 -5.76
CA GLY A 184 4.25 -5.28 -6.15
C GLY A 184 5.15 -4.51 -7.13
N SER A 185 6.46 -4.56 -6.97
CA SER A 185 7.44 -3.78 -7.76
C SER A 185 7.44 -4.13 -9.26
N ALA A 186 6.97 -5.30 -9.62
CA ALA A 186 6.85 -5.74 -11.02
C ALA A 186 5.65 -5.12 -11.77
N PHE A 187 4.69 -4.51 -11.06
CA PHE A 187 3.57 -3.82 -11.69
C PHE A 187 3.98 -2.45 -12.22
N LEU A 188 3.41 -2.07 -13.37
CA LEU A 188 3.78 -0.87 -14.13
C LEU A 188 3.84 0.39 -13.28
N SER A 189 2.78 0.69 -12.54
CA SER A 189 2.68 1.88 -11.68
C SER A 189 3.82 1.96 -10.67
N ARG A 190 4.05 0.86 -9.93
CA ARG A 190 5.12 0.80 -8.95
C ARG A 190 6.51 0.81 -9.60
N LYS A 191 6.70 0.07 -10.71
CA LYS A 191 7.95 0.09 -11.50
C LYS A 191 8.31 1.50 -11.93
N VAL A 192 7.32 2.28 -12.42
CA VAL A 192 7.53 3.69 -12.81
C VAL A 192 7.93 4.52 -11.60
N CYS A 193 7.21 4.45 -10.48
CA CYS A 193 7.49 5.26 -9.29
C CYS A 193 8.88 4.97 -8.69
N ILE A 194 9.29 3.69 -8.63
CA ILE A 194 10.63 3.29 -8.20
C ILE A 194 11.68 3.90 -9.12
N ALA A 195 11.54 3.69 -10.44
CA ALA A 195 12.52 4.21 -11.41
C ALA A 195 12.63 5.73 -11.39
N VAL A 196 11.49 6.43 -11.27
CA VAL A 196 11.45 7.90 -11.16
C VAL A 196 12.19 8.38 -9.91
N ALA A 197 11.97 7.74 -8.76
CA ALA A 197 12.66 8.09 -7.53
C ALA A 197 14.18 7.81 -7.62
N GLU A 198 14.58 6.68 -8.23
CA GLU A 198 15.99 6.36 -8.46
C GLU A 198 16.65 7.34 -9.45
N ILE A 199 15.95 7.77 -10.51
CA ILE A 199 16.44 8.77 -11.46
C ILE A 199 16.61 10.13 -10.78
N ALA A 200 15.62 10.55 -9.99
CA ALA A 200 15.66 11.81 -9.27
C ALA A 200 16.83 11.88 -8.26
N THR A 201 17.25 10.74 -7.73
CA THR A 201 18.38 10.62 -6.79
C THR A 201 19.69 10.21 -7.45
N GLY A 202 19.78 10.17 -8.78
CA GLY A 202 20.99 9.84 -9.54
C GLY A 202 21.43 8.37 -9.45
N ARG A 203 20.54 7.46 -9.06
CA ARG A 203 20.81 6.03 -8.91
C ARG A 203 20.47 5.21 -10.15
N ARG A 204 19.78 5.83 -11.10
CA ARG A 204 19.38 5.22 -12.37
C ARG A 204 19.38 6.27 -13.48
N ASP A 205 19.74 5.89 -14.70
CA ASP A 205 19.78 6.78 -15.85
C ASP A 205 18.51 6.70 -16.71
N LYS A 206 17.88 5.53 -16.79
CA LYS A 206 16.79 5.27 -17.73
C LYS A 206 15.69 4.37 -17.16
N LEU A 207 14.47 4.60 -17.64
CA LEU A 207 13.30 3.75 -17.45
C LEU A 207 12.89 3.13 -18.80
N VAL A 208 12.91 1.80 -18.88
CA VAL A 208 12.52 1.08 -20.11
C VAL A 208 11.08 0.57 -19.96
N LEU A 209 10.21 0.95 -20.91
CA LEU A 209 8.79 0.62 -20.93
C LEU A 209 8.34 0.09 -22.29
N GLY A 210 7.26 -0.71 -22.29
CA GLY A 210 6.55 -1.13 -23.50
C GLY A 210 5.51 -0.10 -23.95
N ASN A 211 4.26 -0.54 -24.14
CA ASN A 211 3.16 0.30 -24.65
C ASN A 211 2.81 1.48 -23.71
N LEU A 212 3.07 2.70 -24.17
CA LEU A 212 2.72 3.94 -23.44
C LEU A 212 1.30 4.44 -23.73
N SER A 213 0.62 3.87 -24.73
CA SER A 213 -0.70 4.35 -25.19
C SER A 213 -1.86 3.68 -24.48
N ALA A 214 -1.64 2.52 -23.85
CA ALA A 214 -2.67 1.80 -23.13
C ALA A 214 -3.26 2.67 -22.01
N LYS A 215 -4.61 2.67 -21.92
CA LYS A 215 -5.35 3.46 -20.94
C LYS A 215 -5.94 2.58 -19.85
N ARG A 216 -5.82 3.03 -18.61
CA ARG A 216 -6.35 2.33 -17.42
C ARG A 216 -7.11 3.30 -16.52
N ASP A 217 -8.11 2.77 -15.87
CA ASP A 217 -8.78 3.39 -14.75
C ASP A 217 -7.98 3.03 -13.49
N TRP A 218 -7.33 4.02 -12.86
CA TRP A 218 -6.50 3.83 -11.69
C TRP A 218 -7.10 4.45 -10.44
N GLY A 219 -7.35 3.65 -9.42
CA GLY A 219 -7.79 4.09 -8.11
C GLY A 219 -6.78 3.83 -7.00
N TYR A 220 -7.11 4.24 -5.79
CA TYR A 220 -6.31 4.08 -4.60
C TYR A 220 -6.71 2.81 -3.83
N ALA A 221 -5.77 1.90 -3.60
CA ALA A 221 -6.06 0.57 -3.04
C ALA A 221 -6.75 0.59 -1.67
N PRO A 222 -6.41 1.45 -0.70
CA PRO A 222 -7.15 1.54 0.57
C PRO A 222 -8.63 1.86 0.39
N GLU A 223 -9.01 2.67 -0.60
CA GLU A 223 -10.42 2.98 -0.89
C GLU A 223 -11.12 1.78 -1.54
N TYR A 224 -10.42 1.03 -2.40
CA TYR A 224 -10.93 -0.22 -2.97
C TYR A 224 -11.18 -1.28 -1.92
N VAL A 225 -10.31 -1.34 -0.90
CA VAL A 225 -10.49 -2.25 0.24
C VAL A 225 -11.73 -1.90 1.07
N GLU A 226 -12.04 -0.62 1.26
CA GLU A 226 -13.30 -0.19 1.89
C GLU A 226 -14.51 -0.67 1.07
N TRP A 227 -14.47 -0.62 -0.27
CA TRP A 227 -15.52 -1.17 -1.12
C TRP A 227 -15.66 -2.69 -0.98
N ILE A 228 -14.53 -3.41 -0.95
CA ILE A 228 -14.51 -4.86 -0.75
C ILE A 228 -15.26 -5.22 0.54
N TRP A 229 -14.97 -4.53 1.63
CA TRP A 229 -15.67 -4.74 2.88
C TRP A 229 -17.17 -4.41 2.79
N ARG A 230 -17.54 -3.29 2.15
CA ARG A 230 -18.95 -2.88 1.97
C ARG A 230 -19.75 -3.85 1.12
N ILE A 231 -19.16 -4.41 0.08
CA ILE A 231 -19.76 -5.49 -0.74
C ILE A 231 -20.16 -6.66 0.15
N MET A 232 -19.30 -7.06 1.07
CA MET A 232 -19.57 -8.16 2.00
C MET A 232 -20.65 -7.83 3.05
N GLN A 233 -20.93 -6.55 3.27
CA GLN A 233 -22.04 -6.12 4.15
C GLN A 233 -23.39 -6.02 3.41
N TYR A 234 -23.38 -6.13 2.09
CA TYR A 234 -24.61 -6.11 1.31
C TYR A 234 -25.45 -7.36 1.56
N LEU A 235 -26.79 -7.20 1.59
CA LEU A 235 -27.70 -8.27 2.01
C LEU A 235 -27.72 -9.44 1.02
N VAL A 236 -27.74 -9.14 -0.27
CA VAL A 236 -27.88 -10.11 -1.35
C VAL A 236 -26.56 -10.29 -2.08
N PRO A 237 -26.04 -11.54 -2.18
CA PRO A 237 -24.84 -11.81 -2.97
C PRO A 237 -25.02 -11.37 -4.43
N ASP A 238 -24.06 -10.56 -4.92
CA ASP A 238 -24.13 -9.98 -6.27
C ASP A 238 -22.72 -9.64 -6.78
N ASP A 239 -22.65 -9.16 -8.03
CA ASP A 239 -21.44 -8.75 -8.70
C ASP A 239 -21.36 -7.21 -8.73
N PHE A 240 -20.17 -6.63 -8.50
CA PHE A 240 -19.97 -5.20 -8.38
C PHE A 240 -18.72 -4.74 -9.14
N VAL A 241 -18.86 -3.75 -10.01
CA VAL A 241 -17.73 -3.03 -10.59
C VAL A 241 -17.18 -2.04 -9.58
N ILE A 242 -15.86 -2.06 -9.38
CA ILE A 242 -15.14 -1.11 -8.54
C ILE A 242 -14.13 -0.36 -9.42
N ALA A 243 -14.40 0.93 -9.67
CA ALA A 243 -13.67 1.78 -10.59
C ALA A 243 -13.80 3.25 -10.22
N THR A 244 -12.87 4.09 -10.68
CA THR A 244 -12.97 5.55 -10.55
C THR A 244 -13.91 6.16 -11.59
N GLY A 245 -14.01 5.53 -12.76
CA GLY A 245 -14.72 6.04 -13.94
C GLY A 245 -13.86 6.98 -14.79
N GLU A 246 -12.61 7.21 -14.41
CA GLU A 246 -11.65 8.04 -15.15
C GLU A 246 -10.51 7.20 -15.69
N THR A 247 -10.07 7.45 -16.92
CA THR A 247 -8.99 6.68 -17.54
C THR A 247 -7.84 7.57 -17.96
N HIS A 248 -6.63 7.12 -17.70
CA HIS A 248 -5.39 7.77 -18.08
C HIS A 248 -4.48 6.81 -18.84
N SER A 249 -3.67 7.34 -19.74
CA SER A 249 -2.67 6.54 -20.46
C SER A 249 -1.44 6.27 -19.57
N VAL A 250 -0.71 5.22 -19.90
CA VAL A 250 0.61 4.96 -19.30
C VAL A 250 1.53 6.17 -19.46
N LYS A 251 1.47 6.84 -20.61
CA LYS A 251 2.23 8.07 -20.89
C LYS A 251 1.89 9.19 -19.89
N GLU A 252 0.60 9.40 -19.58
CA GLU A 252 0.17 10.39 -18.60
C GLU A 252 0.63 10.03 -17.19
N PHE A 253 0.58 8.73 -16.83
CA PHE A 253 1.11 8.26 -15.54
C PHE A 253 2.61 8.54 -15.40
N VAL A 254 3.40 8.23 -16.43
CA VAL A 254 4.84 8.52 -16.48
C VAL A 254 5.10 10.01 -16.34
N ALA A 255 4.42 10.84 -17.14
CA ALA A 255 4.59 12.29 -17.10
C ALA A 255 4.27 12.87 -15.71
N ALA A 256 3.18 12.43 -15.10
CA ALA A 256 2.78 12.86 -13.76
C ALA A 256 3.80 12.39 -12.69
N ALA A 257 4.31 11.16 -12.79
CA ALA A 257 5.30 10.64 -11.85
C ALA A 257 6.62 11.43 -11.89
N PHE A 258 7.13 11.72 -13.07
CA PHE A 258 8.33 12.55 -13.22
C PHE A 258 8.12 13.99 -12.75
N LEU A 259 6.94 14.56 -13.01
CA LEU A 259 6.59 15.90 -12.51
C LEU A 259 6.57 15.93 -10.98
N CYS A 260 6.03 14.92 -10.31
CA CYS A 260 6.06 14.81 -8.84
C CYS A 260 7.49 14.77 -8.28
N ALA A 261 8.44 14.21 -9.04
CA ALA A 261 9.86 14.20 -8.66
C ALA A 261 10.64 15.45 -9.10
N GLY A 262 9.97 16.50 -9.59
CA GLY A 262 10.62 17.74 -10.03
C GLY A 262 11.32 17.64 -11.39
N ILE A 263 11.01 16.65 -12.21
CA ILE A 263 11.63 16.42 -13.53
C ILE A 263 10.58 16.64 -14.64
N PRO A 264 10.45 17.86 -15.22
CA PRO A 264 9.40 18.13 -16.21
C PRO A 264 9.65 17.48 -17.57
N ASP A 265 10.89 17.27 -17.97
CA ASP A 265 11.27 16.64 -19.26
C ASP A 265 11.57 15.14 -19.08
N TRP A 266 10.52 14.36 -18.86
CA TRP A 266 10.60 12.92 -18.63
C TRP A 266 11.10 12.13 -19.85
N ARG A 267 10.96 12.67 -21.09
CA ARG A 267 11.30 11.98 -22.35
C ARG A 267 12.78 11.63 -22.43
N ARG A 268 13.63 12.40 -21.77
CA ARG A 268 15.08 12.15 -21.71
C ARG A 268 15.45 10.86 -20.97
N TYR A 269 14.55 10.36 -20.12
CA TYR A 269 14.79 9.23 -19.24
C TYR A 269 14.01 7.98 -19.61
N VAL A 270 13.08 8.06 -20.56
CA VAL A 270 12.22 6.92 -20.93
C VAL A 270 12.61 6.37 -22.30
N GLU A 271 12.88 5.08 -22.31
CA GLU A 271 13.15 4.30 -23.53
C GLU A 271 12.00 3.34 -23.80
N TYR A 272 11.69 3.15 -25.07
CA TYR A 272 10.68 2.20 -25.51
C TYR A 272 11.33 0.88 -25.92
N ASP A 273 10.82 -0.23 -25.37
CA ASP A 273 11.21 -1.58 -25.76
C ASP A 273 9.99 -2.38 -26.20
N ARG A 274 10.00 -2.82 -27.45
CA ARG A 274 8.91 -3.58 -28.05
C ARG A 274 8.73 -4.96 -27.41
N ASP A 275 9.80 -5.57 -26.91
CA ASP A 275 9.76 -6.90 -26.30
C ASP A 275 9.04 -6.91 -24.94
N LEU A 276 8.85 -5.73 -24.34
CA LEU A 276 8.05 -5.55 -23.14
C LEU A 276 6.54 -5.39 -23.41
N THR A 277 6.11 -5.38 -24.69
CA THR A 277 4.68 -5.37 -25.01
C THR A 277 4.07 -6.76 -24.79
N ARG A 278 2.79 -6.79 -24.41
CA ARG A 278 2.06 -8.05 -24.20
C ARG A 278 1.75 -8.70 -25.55
N PRO A 279 1.72 -10.05 -25.67
CA PRO A 279 1.33 -10.74 -26.90
C PRO A 279 -0.07 -10.35 -27.39
N ALA A 280 -0.97 -10.07 -26.46
CA ALA A 280 -2.32 -9.56 -26.73
C ALA A 280 -2.62 -8.39 -25.79
N GLU A 281 -2.51 -7.18 -26.28
CA GLU A 281 -2.67 -5.96 -25.50
C GLU A 281 -4.14 -5.64 -25.22
N VAL A 282 -4.38 -4.96 -24.11
CA VAL A 282 -5.68 -4.36 -23.75
C VAL A 282 -5.50 -2.84 -23.82
N ASP A 283 -6.17 -2.22 -24.77
CA ASP A 283 -5.95 -0.80 -25.09
C ASP A 283 -6.62 0.15 -24.08
N LEU A 284 -7.85 -0.20 -23.65
CA LEU A 284 -8.66 0.67 -22.79
C LEU A 284 -9.43 -0.15 -21.76
N LEU A 285 -9.34 0.28 -20.50
CA LEU A 285 -10.24 -0.15 -19.42
C LEU A 285 -10.77 1.09 -18.71
N CYS A 286 -12.10 1.23 -18.64
CA CYS A 286 -12.80 2.33 -17.96
C CYS A 286 -14.09 1.78 -17.34
N GLY A 287 -14.16 1.71 -16.02
CA GLY A 287 -15.30 1.10 -15.33
C GLY A 287 -16.43 2.06 -15.04
N ASP A 288 -17.67 1.57 -15.11
CA ASP A 288 -18.84 2.24 -14.56
C ASP A 288 -19.21 1.64 -13.20
N ALA A 289 -18.84 2.32 -12.14
CA ALA A 289 -19.16 1.95 -10.77
C ALA A 289 -20.50 2.52 -10.25
N SER A 290 -21.40 2.95 -11.13
CA SER A 290 -22.68 3.58 -10.74
C SER A 290 -23.52 2.68 -9.85
N LYS A 291 -23.58 1.35 -10.12
CA LYS A 291 -24.24 0.39 -9.26
C LYS A 291 -23.62 0.37 -7.87
N SER A 292 -22.30 0.22 -7.79
CA SER A 292 -21.57 0.16 -6.53
C SER A 292 -21.75 1.46 -5.71
N ARG A 293 -21.65 2.62 -6.33
CA ARG A 293 -21.88 3.91 -5.67
C ARG A 293 -23.30 4.01 -5.09
N ARG A 294 -24.31 3.68 -5.89
CA ARG A 294 -25.71 3.77 -5.48
C ARG A 294 -26.06 2.77 -4.37
N VAL A 295 -25.56 1.53 -4.46
CA VAL A 295 -25.96 0.44 -3.57
C VAL A 295 -25.14 0.42 -2.29
N LEU A 296 -23.83 0.73 -2.37
CA LEU A 296 -22.89 0.63 -1.25
C LEU A 296 -22.63 1.98 -0.58
N GLY A 297 -23.08 3.09 -1.19
CA GLY A 297 -22.97 4.43 -0.62
C GLY A 297 -21.51 4.89 -0.43
N PHE A 298 -20.62 4.52 -1.34
CA PHE A 298 -19.20 4.88 -1.27
C PHE A 298 -18.71 5.41 -2.61
N GLU A 299 -17.84 6.42 -2.56
CA GLU A 299 -17.20 7.03 -3.71
C GLU A 299 -15.73 7.29 -3.42
N PRO A 300 -14.78 6.94 -4.34
CA PRO A 300 -13.37 7.20 -4.17
C PRO A 300 -13.09 8.71 -4.18
N LYS A 301 -12.23 9.15 -3.27
CA LYS A 301 -11.84 10.56 -3.09
C LYS A 301 -10.50 10.87 -3.75
N VAL A 302 -9.57 9.93 -3.66
CA VAL A 302 -8.21 10.10 -4.20
C VAL A 302 -8.25 10.13 -5.72
N LYS A 303 -7.87 11.26 -6.30
CA LYS A 303 -7.81 11.46 -7.74
C LYS A 303 -6.47 11.02 -8.32
N PHE A 304 -6.42 10.82 -9.64
CA PHE A 304 -5.24 10.31 -10.35
C PHE A 304 -3.93 11.03 -10.00
N ALA A 305 -3.90 12.36 -10.03
CA ALA A 305 -2.69 13.13 -9.73
C ALA A 305 -2.21 12.93 -8.27
N GLU A 306 -3.15 12.86 -7.33
CA GLU A 306 -2.87 12.59 -5.92
C GLU A 306 -2.35 11.17 -5.72
N LEU A 307 -2.96 10.17 -6.38
CA LEU A 307 -2.50 8.80 -6.37
C LEU A 307 -1.04 8.67 -6.81
N VAL A 308 -0.71 9.28 -7.97
CA VAL A 308 0.66 9.27 -8.49
C VAL A 308 1.62 9.91 -7.50
N LYS A 309 1.23 11.05 -6.91
CA LYS A 309 2.02 11.74 -5.89
C LYS A 309 2.26 10.85 -4.66
N ILE A 310 1.22 10.23 -4.11
CA ILE A 310 1.33 9.30 -2.95
C ILE A 310 2.36 8.21 -3.24
N MET A 311 2.33 7.62 -4.44
CA MET A 311 3.22 6.53 -4.82
C MET A 311 4.66 7.00 -5.01
N VAL A 312 4.88 8.12 -5.70
CA VAL A 312 6.22 8.69 -5.94
C VAL A 312 6.86 9.16 -4.64
N ASP A 313 6.12 9.89 -3.80
CA ASP A 313 6.60 10.37 -2.50
C ASP A 313 7.03 9.21 -1.60
N ALA A 314 6.30 8.09 -1.62
CA ALA A 314 6.66 6.90 -0.86
C ALA A 314 8.00 6.29 -1.31
N GLU A 315 8.29 6.28 -2.61
CA GLU A 315 9.58 5.79 -3.11
C GLU A 315 10.73 6.78 -2.87
N LEU A 316 10.49 8.08 -3.05
CA LEU A 316 11.47 9.11 -2.74
C LEU A 316 11.88 9.08 -1.26
N ARG A 317 10.92 8.88 -0.33
CA ARG A 317 11.23 8.72 1.11
C ARG A 317 12.14 7.53 1.39
N LYS A 318 12.01 6.40 0.70
CA LYS A 318 12.87 5.22 0.86
C LYS A 318 14.30 5.47 0.39
N LEU A 319 14.47 6.34 -0.61
CA LEU A 319 15.77 6.62 -1.22
C LEU A 319 16.44 7.89 -0.66
N SER A 320 15.69 8.70 0.07
CA SER A 320 16.26 9.85 0.77
C SER A 320 17.31 9.36 1.75
N PRO A 321 18.48 10.02 1.86
CA PRO A 321 19.44 9.72 2.91
C PRO A 321 18.86 9.89 4.32
N LEU A 322 17.66 10.47 4.44
CA LEU A 322 16.85 10.53 5.65
C LEU A 322 16.08 9.21 5.94
N SER A 323 16.24 8.15 5.15
CA SER A 323 15.60 6.86 5.34
C SER A 323 16.27 6.06 6.45
N VAL A 324 15.55 5.87 7.46
CA VAL A 324 15.62 5.23 8.76
C VAL A 324 16.06 6.21 9.85
N PRO A 325 15.10 6.91 10.47
CA PRO A 325 15.40 7.46 11.78
C PRO A 325 15.70 6.28 12.70
N SER A 326 16.89 6.25 13.29
CA SER A 326 17.04 5.50 14.52
C SER A 326 16.13 6.19 15.54
N GLY A 327 14.88 5.71 15.62
CA GLY A 327 13.89 6.29 16.51
C GLY A 327 14.14 5.83 17.91
N HIS A 328 14.41 6.75 18.83
CA HIS A 328 14.30 6.52 20.25
C HIS A 328 13.02 7.20 20.75
N SER A 329 12.18 6.43 21.43
CA SER A 329 10.96 6.95 22.05
C SER A 329 11.05 6.74 23.56
N ASP A 330 10.83 7.80 24.30
CA ASP A 330 10.55 7.74 25.74
C ASP A 330 9.13 8.27 26.03
N ASP A 331 8.71 8.28 27.30
CA ASP A 331 7.38 8.73 27.70
C ASP A 331 7.11 10.21 27.38
N ARG A 332 8.14 11.00 27.13
CA ARG A 332 8.09 12.45 26.93
C ARG A 332 8.13 12.84 25.46
N ARG A 333 8.80 12.06 24.57
CA ARG A 333 9.07 12.46 23.18
C ARG A 333 9.33 11.30 22.25
N TYR A 334 9.17 11.57 20.95
CA TYR A 334 9.77 10.82 19.84
C TYR A 334 11.01 11.59 19.35
N LEU A 335 12.14 10.94 19.27
CA LEU A 335 13.36 11.48 18.68
C LEU A 335 13.67 10.68 17.42
N TYR A 336 13.69 11.35 16.30
CA TYR A 336 14.12 10.80 15.01
C TYR A 336 15.47 11.43 14.66
N THR A 337 16.52 10.60 14.56
CA THR A 337 17.86 11.07 14.20
C THR A 337 18.19 10.64 12.78
N PHE A 338 18.59 11.59 11.97
CA PHE A 338 19.06 11.42 10.61
C PHE A 338 20.56 11.79 10.55
N PRO A 339 21.33 11.38 9.50
CA PRO A 339 22.76 11.71 9.43
C PRO A 339 23.06 13.21 9.59
N GLU A 340 22.22 14.07 9.04
CA GLU A 340 22.39 15.54 9.04
C GLU A 340 21.26 16.29 9.76
N ALA A 341 20.30 15.59 10.36
CA ALA A 341 19.12 16.20 10.97
C ALA A 341 18.60 15.42 12.18
N LYS A 342 17.86 16.12 13.03
CA LYS A 342 17.07 15.55 14.13
C LYS A 342 15.65 16.08 14.06
N LEU A 343 14.66 15.24 14.28
CA LEU A 343 13.26 15.62 14.46
C LEU A 343 12.81 15.17 15.84
N ILE A 344 12.34 16.09 16.65
CA ILE A 344 11.87 15.83 18.01
C ILE A 344 10.40 16.22 18.09
N THR A 345 9.52 15.24 18.32
CA THR A 345 8.11 15.50 18.62
C THR A 345 7.84 15.27 20.10
N VAL A 346 7.28 16.26 20.75
CA VAL A 346 7.11 16.29 22.22
C VAL A 346 5.71 15.80 22.60
N LYS A 347 5.63 14.79 23.46
CA LYS A 347 4.38 14.20 23.95
C LYS A 347 3.87 14.90 25.22
N GLN A 348 4.78 15.33 26.04
CA GLN A 348 4.49 16.09 27.29
C GLN A 348 5.61 17.07 27.53
N ASP A 349 5.34 18.13 28.25
CA ASP A 349 6.33 19.17 28.57
C ASP A 349 7.64 18.58 29.05
N CYS A 350 8.73 18.96 28.43
CA CYS A 350 10.05 18.43 28.76
C CYS A 350 11.17 19.43 28.55
N THR A 351 12.26 19.21 29.26
CA THR A 351 13.55 19.85 29.00
C THR A 351 14.48 18.81 28.38
N LEU A 352 15.08 19.14 27.25
CA LEU A 352 16.10 18.30 26.65
C LEU A 352 17.40 18.43 27.44
N GLY A 353 18.20 17.34 27.52
CA GLY A 353 19.46 17.35 28.23
C GLY A 353 20.41 18.43 27.69
N ALA A 354 21.04 19.19 28.58
CA ALA A 354 22.01 20.19 28.20
C ALA A 354 23.31 19.54 27.67
N HIS A 355 23.81 20.04 26.55
CA HIS A 355 25.04 19.54 25.96
C HIS A 355 25.70 20.61 25.08
N TYR A 356 26.92 20.37 24.66
CA TYR A 356 27.64 21.21 23.70
C TYR A 356 28.47 20.34 22.73
N HIS A 357 28.80 20.91 21.59
CA HIS A 357 29.67 20.30 20.59
C HIS A 357 30.93 21.12 20.40
N LYS A 358 32.08 20.49 20.21
CA LYS A 358 33.36 21.20 19.99
C LYS A 358 33.59 21.54 18.54
N ARG A 359 32.97 20.83 17.60
CA ARG A 359 33.32 20.90 16.18
C ARG A 359 32.19 21.33 15.28
N LYS A 360 30.91 21.07 15.66
CA LYS A 360 29.78 21.31 14.78
C LYS A 360 28.97 22.55 15.17
N THR A 361 28.43 23.21 14.17
CA THR A 361 27.34 24.18 14.33
C THR A 361 26.01 23.44 14.14
N GLU A 362 25.06 23.68 15.00
CA GLU A 362 23.71 23.18 14.89
C GLU A 362 22.72 24.30 14.55
N LEU A 363 21.79 24.00 13.66
CA LEU A 363 20.67 24.88 13.32
C LEU A 363 19.39 24.27 13.84
N PHE A 364 18.57 25.03 14.54
CA PHE A 364 17.30 24.59 15.08
C PHE A 364 16.16 25.47 14.59
N MET A 365 15.02 24.85 14.34
CA MET A 365 13.79 25.54 13.97
C MET A 365 12.62 24.89 14.71
N LEU A 366 11.84 25.68 15.40
CA LEU A 366 10.54 25.22 15.92
C LEU A 366 9.54 25.22 14.75
N SER A 367 9.04 24.05 14.36
CA SER A 367 8.07 23.96 13.26
C SER A 367 6.63 24.05 13.76
N GLU A 368 6.37 23.57 14.97
CA GLU A 368 5.03 23.59 15.60
C GLU A 368 5.15 23.74 17.11
N GLY A 369 4.13 24.32 17.75
CA GLY A 369 3.99 24.42 19.22
C GLY A 369 4.74 25.58 19.86
N CYS A 370 5.22 25.41 21.08
CA CYS A 370 5.92 26.41 21.88
C CYS A 370 7.21 25.84 22.48
N GLY A 371 8.27 26.62 22.45
CA GLY A 371 9.57 26.22 22.99
C GLY A 371 10.47 27.39 23.33
N THR A 372 11.42 27.16 24.24
CA THR A 372 12.47 28.08 24.62
C THR A 372 13.83 27.42 24.38
N LEU A 373 14.69 28.07 23.62
CA LEU A 373 16.11 27.72 23.51
C LEU A 373 16.86 28.39 24.67
N VAL A 374 17.62 27.61 25.41
CA VAL A 374 18.47 28.10 26.49
C VAL A 374 19.91 27.96 26.04
N LEU A 375 20.61 29.11 25.89
CA LEU A 375 22.02 29.19 25.56
C LEU A 375 22.79 29.70 26.80
N GLU A 376 23.65 28.86 27.38
CA GLU A 376 24.36 29.14 28.62
C GLU A 376 23.40 29.59 29.76
N ALA A 377 23.21 30.90 29.91
CA ALA A 377 22.28 31.49 30.90
C ALA A 377 21.15 32.31 30.26
N GLU A 378 21.11 32.42 28.94
CA GLU A 378 20.10 33.23 28.22
C GLU A 378 18.94 32.31 27.77
N GLU A 379 17.71 32.71 28.03
CA GLU A 379 16.50 32.08 27.58
C GLU A 379 15.90 32.84 26.40
N ILE A 380 15.76 32.15 25.23
CA ILE A 380 15.24 32.73 24.00
C ILE A 380 13.93 32.03 23.66
N LEU A 381 12.81 32.73 23.72
CA LEU A 381 11.52 32.20 23.27
C LEU A 381 11.59 31.97 21.74
N MET A 382 11.34 30.74 21.30
CA MET A 382 11.45 30.39 19.90
C MET A 382 10.20 30.80 19.10
N GLU A 383 10.41 31.43 17.97
CA GLU A 383 9.39 31.78 16.98
C GLU A 383 9.28 30.63 15.94
N ILE A 384 8.04 30.24 15.61
CA ILE A 384 7.81 29.19 14.60
C ILE A 384 8.39 29.62 13.25
N GLY A 385 9.14 28.71 12.61
CA GLY A 385 9.74 28.90 11.30
C GLY A 385 11.07 29.73 11.33
N LYS A 386 11.47 30.27 12.47
CA LYS A 386 12.75 30.99 12.62
C LYS A 386 13.88 30.01 12.90
N ILE A 387 15.01 30.21 12.25
CA ILE A 387 16.23 29.42 12.43
C ILE A 387 17.11 30.03 13.52
N TYR A 388 17.51 29.21 14.47
CA TYR A 388 18.42 29.51 15.56
C TYR A 388 19.72 28.74 15.36
N THR A 389 20.84 29.44 15.45
CA THR A 389 22.19 28.89 15.25
C THR A 389 22.88 28.70 16.59
N VAL A 390 23.35 27.48 16.85
CA VAL A 390 24.18 27.17 18.02
C VAL A 390 25.61 26.87 17.53
N ASN A 391 26.55 27.70 17.91
CA ASN A 391 27.95 27.58 17.51
C ASN A 391 28.70 26.51 18.35
N PRO A 392 29.82 25.98 17.84
CA PRO A 392 30.66 25.09 18.59
C PRO A 392 31.08 25.66 19.94
N GLY A 393 31.07 24.82 20.98
CA GLY A 393 31.43 25.21 22.34
C GLY A 393 30.29 25.84 23.17
N THR A 394 29.15 26.16 22.55
CA THR A 394 28.02 26.77 23.26
C THR A 394 27.17 25.69 23.95
N LEU A 395 27.06 25.79 25.27
CA LEU A 395 26.15 24.95 26.07
C LEU A 395 24.70 25.35 25.76
N HIS A 396 23.89 24.38 25.37
CA HIS A 396 22.50 24.65 25.01
C HIS A 396 21.54 23.52 25.44
N THR A 397 20.28 23.88 25.62
CA THR A 397 19.18 22.97 25.86
C THR A 397 17.86 23.62 25.39
N PHE A 398 16.79 22.84 25.38
CA PHE A 398 15.46 23.29 24.97
C PHE A 398 14.44 22.93 26.05
N LYS A 399 13.58 23.90 26.38
CA LYS A 399 12.34 23.67 27.14
C LYS A 399 11.19 23.67 26.14
N LEU A 400 10.51 22.53 25.97
CA LEU A 400 9.48 22.33 24.95
C LEU A 400 8.16 21.92 25.59
N GLN A 401 7.05 22.47 25.11
CA GLN A 401 5.71 22.10 25.53
C GLN A 401 5.18 20.90 24.73
N ALA A 402 4.22 20.18 25.28
CA ALA A 402 3.53 19.07 24.60
C ALA A 402 2.94 19.53 23.26
N GLY A 403 3.08 18.71 22.23
CA GLY A 403 2.67 19.04 20.86
C GLY A 403 3.69 19.83 20.05
N SER A 404 4.84 20.23 20.65
CA SER A 404 5.90 20.93 19.89
C SER A 404 6.68 19.99 18.99
N VAL A 405 7.10 20.51 17.83
CA VAL A 405 7.97 19.83 16.86
C VAL A 405 9.22 20.68 16.62
N LEU A 406 10.37 20.16 17.04
CA LEU A 406 11.68 20.79 16.85
C LEU A 406 12.46 20.06 15.76
N VAL A 407 12.95 20.81 14.79
CA VAL A 407 13.82 20.33 13.70
C VAL A 407 15.24 20.84 13.96
N GLY A 408 16.20 19.93 14.04
CA GLY A 408 17.60 20.24 14.15
C GLY A 408 18.38 19.81 12.91
N LEU A 409 19.23 20.66 12.36
CA LEU A 409 20.13 20.36 11.25
C LEU A 409 21.57 20.50 11.75
N ASN A 410 22.44 19.58 11.35
CA ASN A 410 23.86 19.61 11.72
C ASN A 410 24.70 20.08 10.52
N SER A 411 25.73 20.85 10.77
CA SER A 411 26.68 21.29 9.73
C SER A 411 27.61 20.18 9.23
N THR A 412 27.68 19.07 9.96
CA THR A 412 28.49 17.88 9.63
C THR A 412 27.73 16.62 9.96
N VAL A 413 28.15 15.48 9.40
CA VAL A 413 27.59 14.17 9.75
C VAL A 413 27.69 13.95 11.26
N TYR A 414 26.63 13.38 11.87
CA TYR A 414 26.56 13.14 13.30
C TYR A 414 27.73 12.25 13.76
N ASP A 415 28.55 12.78 14.66
CA ASP A 415 29.62 12.06 15.34
C ASP A 415 29.30 11.99 16.85
N PRO A 416 28.97 10.80 17.36
CA PRO A 416 28.65 10.61 18.79
C PRO A 416 29.79 11.01 19.73
N SER A 417 31.04 11.02 19.24
CA SER A 417 32.22 11.41 20.04
C SER A 417 32.34 12.93 20.25
N ASP A 418 31.53 13.73 19.54
CA ASP A 418 31.47 15.18 19.66
C ASP A 418 30.25 15.68 20.47
N ASP A 419 29.56 14.79 21.19
CA ASP A 419 28.38 15.12 22.01
C ASP A 419 28.77 15.09 23.51
N TYR A 420 28.99 16.26 24.11
CA TYR A 420 29.43 16.45 25.49
C TYR A 420 28.24 16.81 26.39
N LYS A 421 27.73 15.81 27.13
CA LYS A 421 26.63 16.01 28.09
C LYS A 421 27.16 16.69 29.37
N VAL A 422 26.37 17.62 29.87
CA VAL A 422 26.65 18.28 31.16
C VAL A 422 25.56 17.85 32.15
N GLU A 423 25.95 17.22 33.23
CA GLU A 423 25.06 16.96 34.35
C GLU A 423 24.90 18.23 35.17
N PHE A 424 23.71 18.76 35.26
CA PHE A 424 23.41 19.82 36.24
C PHE A 424 23.35 19.17 37.63
N THR A 425 24.34 19.40 38.46
CA THR A 425 24.17 19.24 39.92
C THR A 425 23.06 20.20 40.34
N LYS A 426 22.05 19.64 41.01
CA LYS A 426 20.86 20.34 41.55
C LYS A 426 21.23 21.47 42.47
#